data_184057abc682c0b20ff096254aa38b4f
#
_entry.id   184057abc682c0b20ff096254aa38b4f
#
_cell.length_a   1.000
_cell.length_b   1.000
_cell.length_c   1.000
_cell.angle_alpha   90.00
_cell.angle_beta   90.00
_cell.angle_gamma   90.00
#
_symmetry.space_group_name_H-M   'P 1'
#
loop_
_entity.id
_entity.type
_entity.pdbx_description
1 polymer ?
#
loop_
_entity_poly.entity_id
_entity_poly.type
_entity_poly.pdbx_seq_one_letter_code
_entity_poly.pdbx_strand_id
1 'polypeptide(L)'
;MNLTRRNATETDRPFVWEAYRRAYLDLVVSQFGRWDEEHEQGYFDEKWARQGFEVVEVDGVPAGALWTTDEGKWLRLREIFLLPEFQGRGIGSTLVQQEIDRARGRKKPLRLRVLRANRAHDLYERLGFDVCEEVDLHDWMEIE
;
A
#
# COMPACT_ATOMS: atom_id res chain seq x y z
N MET A 1 -11.34 -3.28 -18.13
CA MET A 1 -11.14 -3.61 -16.71
C MET A 1 -11.80 -2.52 -15.86
N ASN A 2 -12.69 -2.91 -14.97
CA ASN A 2 -13.40 -1.96 -14.11
C ASN A 2 -12.78 -1.99 -12.71
N LEU A 3 -12.05 -0.93 -12.38
CA LEU A 3 -11.35 -0.79 -11.09
C LEU A 3 -12.20 0.07 -10.15
N THR A 4 -12.59 -0.49 -9.01
CA THR A 4 -13.38 0.20 -7.99
C THR A 4 -12.74 0.12 -6.62
N ARG A 5 -13.12 1.03 -5.74
CA ARG A 5 -12.63 1.10 -4.36
C ARG A 5 -13.84 1.31 -3.44
N ARG A 6 -13.82 0.66 -2.29
CA ARG A 6 -14.85 0.85 -1.26
C ARG A 6 -14.23 0.72 0.13
N ASN A 7 -14.85 1.36 1.11
CA ASN A 7 -14.41 1.21 2.49
C ASN A 7 -14.52 -0.25 2.93
N ALA A 8 -13.48 -0.75 3.59
CA ALA A 8 -13.49 -2.08 4.16
C ALA A 8 -14.43 -2.15 5.37
N THR A 9 -15.11 -3.27 5.50
CA THR A 9 -15.93 -3.58 6.67
C THR A 9 -15.32 -4.76 7.42
N GLU A 10 -15.82 -5.07 8.61
CA GLU A 10 -15.27 -6.17 9.41
C GLU A 10 -15.32 -7.51 8.67
N THR A 11 -16.29 -7.71 7.80
CA THR A 11 -16.37 -8.93 6.98
C THR A 11 -15.24 -9.05 5.96
N ASP A 12 -14.57 -7.95 5.64
CA ASP A 12 -13.44 -7.95 4.69
C ASP A 12 -12.12 -8.33 5.35
N ARG A 13 -12.04 -8.32 6.67
CA ARG A 13 -10.79 -8.53 7.40
C ARG A 13 -10.03 -9.80 6.98
N PRO A 14 -10.67 -10.98 6.87
CA PRO A 14 -9.95 -12.17 6.43
C PRO A 14 -9.35 -12.03 5.03
N PHE A 15 -10.07 -11.39 4.10
CA PHE A 15 -9.55 -11.15 2.75
C PHE A 15 -8.36 -10.20 2.79
N VAL A 16 -8.48 -9.08 3.50
CA VAL A 16 -7.42 -8.06 3.54
C VAL A 16 -6.15 -8.64 4.19
N TRP A 17 -6.30 -9.45 5.25
CA TRP A 17 -5.18 -10.16 5.85
C TRP A 17 -4.49 -11.10 4.86
N GLU A 18 -5.26 -11.91 4.14
CA GLU A 18 -4.70 -12.86 3.18
C GLU A 18 -3.99 -12.13 2.03
N ALA A 19 -4.56 -11.04 1.55
CA ALA A 19 -3.93 -10.22 0.51
C ALA A 19 -2.61 -9.60 1.01
N TYR A 20 -2.61 -9.06 2.22
CA TYR A 20 -1.42 -8.53 2.87
C TYR A 20 -0.34 -9.61 2.99
N ARG A 21 -0.70 -10.76 3.53
CA ARG A 21 0.20 -11.87 3.73
C ARG A 21 0.84 -12.33 2.41
N ARG A 22 0.03 -12.57 1.40
CA ARG A 22 0.51 -13.04 0.09
C ARG A 22 1.36 -12.01 -0.64
N ALA A 23 1.04 -10.74 -0.48
CA ALA A 23 1.79 -9.68 -1.14
C ALA A 23 3.17 -9.47 -0.51
N TYR A 24 3.31 -9.62 0.80
CA TYR A 24 4.55 -9.29 1.52
C TYR A 24 5.41 -10.50 1.91
N LEU A 25 4.90 -11.73 1.78
CA LEU A 25 5.62 -12.93 2.22
C LEU A 25 7.04 -13.01 1.64
N ASP A 26 7.16 -12.91 0.32
CA ASP A 26 8.45 -13.06 -0.35
C ASP A 26 9.41 -11.92 0.02
N LEU A 27 8.90 -10.69 0.13
CA LEU A 27 9.70 -9.53 0.50
C LEU A 27 10.25 -9.68 1.92
N VAL A 28 9.40 -10.07 2.87
CA VAL A 28 9.80 -10.22 4.28
C VAL A 28 10.81 -11.36 4.41
N VAL A 29 10.59 -12.49 3.75
CA VAL A 29 11.54 -13.61 3.76
C VAL A 29 12.89 -13.17 3.15
N SER A 30 12.85 -12.45 2.03
CA SER A 30 14.06 -11.95 1.37
C SER A 30 14.84 -10.99 2.26
N GLN A 31 14.16 -10.10 2.98
CA GLN A 31 14.78 -9.04 3.77
C GLN A 31 15.22 -9.53 5.15
N PHE A 32 14.44 -10.39 5.80
CA PHE A 32 14.62 -10.79 7.20
C PHE A 32 14.89 -12.28 7.40
N GLY A 33 14.86 -13.07 6.33
CA GLY A 33 15.19 -14.50 6.37
C GLY A 33 14.03 -15.43 6.69
N ARG A 34 12.92 -14.91 7.21
CA ARG A 34 11.76 -15.74 7.56
C ARG A 34 10.50 -14.91 7.68
N TRP A 35 9.36 -15.60 7.59
CA TRP A 35 8.05 -15.05 7.89
C TRP A 35 7.57 -15.62 9.22
N ASP A 36 7.34 -14.77 10.20
CA ASP A 36 6.75 -15.14 11.48
C ASP A 36 5.27 -14.77 11.45
N GLU A 37 4.41 -15.77 11.26
CA GLU A 37 2.97 -15.57 11.06
C GLU A 37 2.31 -14.81 12.21
N GLU A 38 2.63 -15.17 13.45
CA GLU A 38 2.04 -14.54 14.62
C GLU A 38 2.48 -13.07 14.74
N HIS A 39 3.76 -12.81 14.50
CA HIS A 39 4.33 -11.47 14.54
C HIS A 39 3.71 -10.56 13.46
N GLU A 40 3.64 -11.05 12.22
CA GLU A 40 3.07 -10.30 11.10
C GLU A 40 1.57 -10.07 11.28
N GLN A 41 0.86 -11.06 11.82
CA GLN A 41 -0.56 -10.90 12.11
C GLN A 41 -0.79 -9.84 13.20
N GLY A 42 0.09 -9.77 14.19
CA GLY A 42 0.03 -8.75 15.22
C GLY A 42 0.18 -7.34 14.65
N TYR A 43 1.11 -7.13 13.73
CA TYR A 43 1.26 -5.87 13.01
C TYR A 43 0.01 -5.53 12.20
N PHE A 44 -0.52 -6.51 11.48
CA PHE A 44 -1.73 -6.31 10.70
C PHE A 44 -2.90 -5.92 11.59
N ASP A 45 -3.08 -6.62 12.71
CA ASP A 45 -4.19 -6.35 13.64
C ASP A 45 -4.15 -4.93 14.18
N GLU A 46 -2.95 -4.41 14.48
CA GLU A 46 -2.79 -3.02 14.91
C GLU A 46 -3.21 -2.04 13.81
N LYS A 47 -2.81 -2.31 12.57
CA LYS A 47 -3.20 -1.48 11.42
C LYS A 47 -4.70 -1.54 11.18
N TRP A 48 -5.26 -2.73 11.22
CA TRP A 48 -6.70 -2.93 11.02
C TRP A 48 -7.53 -2.20 12.08
N ALA A 49 -7.09 -2.22 13.34
CA ALA A 49 -7.78 -1.55 14.44
C ALA A 49 -7.87 -0.03 14.25
N ARG A 50 -6.94 0.57 13.51
CA ARG A 50 -6.96 2.01 13.23
C ARG A 50 -8.03 2.40 12.23
N GLN A 51 -8.62 1.47 11.53
CA GLN A 51 -9.62 1.64 10.48
C GLN A 51 -9.15 2.59 9.36
N GLY A 52 -9.63 2.40 8.18
CA GLY A 52 -9.26 3.24 7.04
C GLY A 52 -8.84 2.48 5.80
N PHE A 53 -8.76 1.14 5.88
CA PHE A 53 -8.52 0.35 4.68
C PHE A 53 -9.68 0.48 3.70
N GLU A 54 -9.33 0.53 2.42
CA GLU A 54 -10.28 0.38 1.32
C GLU A 54 -9.98 -0.92 0.60
N VAL A 55 -11.03 -1.63 0.22
CA VAL A 55 -10.90 -2.82 -0.64
C VAL A 55 -10.91 -2.37 -2.09
N VAL A 56 -9.94 -2.87 -2.84
CA VAL A 56 -9.84 -2.64 -4.28
C VAL A 56 -10.45 -3.84 -4.99
N GLU A 57 -11.37 -3.56 -5.90
CA GLU A 57 -12.04 -4.59 -6.70
C GLU A 57 -11.77 -4.39 -8.18
N VAL A 58 -11.55 -5.48 -8.89
CA VAL A 58 -11.38 -5.50 -10.35
C VAL A 58 -12.54 -6.31 -10.92
N ASP A 59 -13.39 -5.67 -11.70
CA ASP A 59 -14.59 -6.30 -12.27
C ASP A 59 -15.45 -6.98 -11.19
N GLY A 60 -15.56 -6.33 -10.02
CA GLY A 60 -16.33 -6.84 -8.89
C GLY A 60 -15.64 -7.89 -8.02
N VAL A 61 -14.40 -8.27 -8.35
CA VAL A 61 -13.64 -9.28 -7.61
C VAL A 61 -12.62 -8.59 -6.70
N PRO A 62 -12.59 -8.88 -5.39
CA PRO A 62 -11.60 -8.31 -4.50
C PRO A 62 -10.17 -8.65 -4.97
N ALA A 63 -9.35 -7.63 -5.13
CA ALA A 63 -8.00 -7.76 -5.69
C ALA A 63 -6.91 -7.35 -4.71
N GLY A 64 -7.22 -6.51 -3.74
CA GLY A 64 -6.25 -6.01 -2.78
C GLY A 64 -6.85 -4.93 -1.90
N ALA A 65 -5.98 -4.12 -1.32
CA ALA A 65 -6.40 -3.05 -0.43
C ALA A 65 -5.41 -1.90 -0.45
N LEU A 66 -5.88 -0.73 -0.01
CA LEU A 66 -4.99 0.39 0.24
C LEU A 66 -5.49 1.21 1.42
N TRP A 67 -4.59 2.01 1.97
CA TRP A 67 -4.88 2.84 3.12
C TRP A 67 -4.07 4.12 3.05
N THR A 68 -4.77 5.25 2.98
CA THR A 68 -4.16 6.60 2.94
C THR A 68 -4.72 7.41 4.10
N THR A 69 -3.87 8.16 4.77
CA THR A 69 -4.27 9.05 5.86
C THR A 69 -3.88 10.49 5.56
N ASP A 70 -4.66 11.43 6.09
CA ASP A 70 -4.32 12.85 6.06
C ASP A 70 -3.53 13.19 7.31
N GLU A 71 -2.25 13.53 7.15
CA GLU A 71 -1.35 13.86 8.24
C GLU A 71 -1.30 15.38 8.52
N GLY A 72 -2.17 16.16 7.90
CA GLY A 72 -2.23 17.60 8.02
C GLY A 72 -1.46 18.31 6.93
N LYS A 73 -0.14 18.23 6.94
CA LYS A 73 0.71 18.89 5.95
C LYS A 73 0.90 18.06 4.68
N TRP A 74 0.68 16.77 4.76
CA TRP A 74 0.76 15.85 3.60
C TRP A 74 -0.26 14.73 3.76
N LEU A 75 -0.59 14.10 2.65
CA LEU A 75 -1.27 12.80 2.67
C LEU A 75 -0.21 11.71 2.74
N ARG A 76 -0.50 10.64 3.44
CA ARG A 76 0.39 9.50 3.55
C ARG A 76 -0.28 8.25 2.99
N LEU A 77 0.32 7.66 1.97
CA LEU A 77 -0.05 6.34 1.50
C LEU A 77 0.61 5.33 2.44
N ARG A 78 -0.18 4.75 3.34
CA ARG A 78 0.32 3.86 4.38
C ARG A 78 0.50 2.44 3.91
N GLU A 79 -0.47 1.94 3.16
CA GLU A 79 -0.46 0.57 2.67
C GLU A 79 -1.06 0.53 1.27
N ILE A 80 -0.45 -0.27 0.41
CA ILE A 80 -1.02 -0.66 -0.87
C ILE A 80 -0.50 -2.05 -1.21
N PHE A 81 -1.39 -2.98 -1.44
CA PHE A 81 -1.01 -4.33 -1.82
C PHE A 81 -2.11 -4.99 -2.64
N LEU A 82 -1.68 -5.84 -3.56
CA LEU A 82 -2.55 -6.61 -4.45
C LEU A 82 -2.21 -8.09 -4.31
N LEU A 83 -3.23 -8.93 -4.46
CA LEU A 83 -2.99 -10.35 -4.63
C LEU A 83 -2.05 -10.57 -5.82
N PRO A 84 -1.17 -11.58 -5.77
CA PRO A 84 -0.21 -11.82 -6.85
C PRO A 84 -0.82 -11.91 -8.25
N GLU A 85 -2.00 -12.51 -8.37
CA GLU A 85 -2.70 -12.68 -9.65
C GLU A 85 -3.18 -11.35 -10.28
N PHE A 86 -3.21 -10.27 -9.50
CA PHE A 86 -3.58 -8.94 -9.98
C PHE A 86 -2.37 -8.01 -10.16
N GLN A 87 -1.18 -8.48 -9.84
CA GLN A 87 0.04 -7.70 -10.03
C GLN A 87 0.47 -7.71 -11.51
N GLY A 88 1.24 -6.70 -11.92
CA GLY A 88 1.75 -6.62 -13.27
C GLY A 88 0.72 -6.21 -14.33
N ARG A 89 -0.42 -5.67 -13.92
CA ARG A 89 -1.50 -5.24 -14.83
C ARG A 89 -1.72 -3.72 -14.82
N GLY A 90 -0.83 -2.96 -14.17
CA GLY A 90 -0.96 -1.51 -14.07
C GLY A 90 -1.96 -1.02 -13.02
N ILE A 91 -2.54 -1.92 -12.23
CA ILE A 91 -3.52 -1.56 -11.19
C ILE A 91 -2.85 -0.70 -10.11
N GLY A 92 -1.68 -1.13 -9.63
CA GLY A 92 -0.93 -0.38 -8.61
C GLY A 92 -0.60 1.03 -9.07
N SER A 93 -0.12 1.18 -10.31
CA SER A 93 0.17 2.50 -10.89
C SER A 93 -1.06 3.39 -10.93
N THR A 94 -2.21 2.82 -11.33
CA THR A 94 -3.46 3.57 -11.39
C THR A 94 -3.90 4.03 -10.01
N LEU A 95 -3.82 3.16 -9.00
CA LEU A 95 -4.20 3.50 -7.63
C LEU A 95 -3.30 4.58 -7.05
N VAL A 96 -1.99 4.46 -7.24
CA VAL A 96 -1.05 5.47 -6.73
C VAL A 96 -1.28 6.80 -7.45
N GLN A 97 -1.54 6.79 -8.75
CA GLN A 97 -1.85 8.01 -9.49
C GLN A 97 -3.13 8.67 -8.96
N GLN A 98 -4.15 7.88 -8.60
CA GLN A 98 -5.36 8.42 -7.97
C GLN A 98 -5.03 9.14 -6.66
N GLU A 99 -4.13 8.59 -5.84
CA GLU A 99 -3.71 9.22 -4.60
C GLU A 99 -2.86 10.47 -4.82
N ILE A 100 -2.01 10.48 -5.84
CA ILE A 100 -1.27 11.67 -6.25
C ILE A 100 -2.27 12.79 -6.63
N ASP A 101 -3.24 12.47 -7.46
CA ASP A 101 -4.25 13.43 -7.92
C ASP A 101 -5.08 13.97 -6.74
N ARG A 102 -5.43 13.08 -5.81
CA ARG A 102 -6.15 13.47 -4.59
C ARG A 102 -5.35 14.44 -3.74
N ALA A 103 -4.06 14.16 -3.54
CA ALA A 103 -3.19 15.03 -2.76
C ALA A 103 -3.03 16.40 -3.44
N ARG A 104 -2.84 16.42 -4.75
CA ARG A 104 -2.75 17.65 -5.54
C ARG A 104 -4.05 18.47 -5.45
N GLY A 105 -5.19 17.82 -5.47
CA GLY A 105 -6.48 18.49 -5.29
C GLY A 105 -6.62 19.16 -3.94
N ARG A 106 -5.91 18.68 -2.93
CA ARG A 106 -5.86 19.27 -1.58
C ARG A 106 -4.66 20.20 -1.39
N LYS A 107 -3.85 20.40 -2.42
CA LYS A 107 -2.62 21.20 -2.38
C LYS A 107 -1.64 20.70 -1.33
N LYS A 108 -1.51 19.39 -1.22
CA LYS A 108 -0.61 18.71 -0.28
C LYS A 108 0.28 17.73 -1.04
N PRO A 109 1.54 17.54 -0.61
CA PRO A 109 2.33 16.45 -1.14
C PRO A 109 1.80 15.10 -0.67
N LEU A 110 2.12 14.05 -1.41
CA LEU A 110 1.87 12.67 -1.02
C LEU A 110 3.19 12.06 -0.58
N ARG A 111 3.20 11.45 0.59
CA ARG A 111 4.36 10.74 1.13
C ARG A 111 4.06 9.28 1.36
N LEU A 112 5.10 8.47 1.28
CA LEU A 112 5.04 7.05 1.63
C LEU A 112 6.39 6.61 2.18
N ARG A 113 6.37 5.51 2.90
CA ARG A 113 7.58 4.86 3.40
C ARG A 113 7.64 3.46 2.80
N VAL A 114 8.78 3.11 2.22
CA VAL A 114 8.94 1.86 1.50
C VAL A 114 10.30 1.23 1.82
N LEU A 115 10.31 -0.11 1.97
CA LEU A 115 11.57 -0.86 2.05
C LEU A 115 12.34 -0.69 0.75
N ARG A 116 13.64 -0.38 0.82
CA ARG A 116 14.46 -0.24 -0.38
C ARG A 116 14.47 -1.51 -1.24
N ALA A 117 14.33 -2.67 -0.62
CA ALA A 117 14.27 -3.95 -1.34
C ALA A 117 12.92 -4.22 -2.02
N ASN A 118 11.89 -3.41 -1.73
CA ASN A 118 10.58 -3.58 -2.34
C ASN A 118 10.59 -3.11 -3.79
N ARG A 119 10.12 -3.95 -4.71
CA ARG A 119 10.04 -3.61 -6.13
C ARG A 119 9.16 -2.38 -6.41
N ALA A 120 8.22 -2.08 -5.52
CA ALA A 120 7.39 -0.90 -5.62
C ALA A 120 8.20 0.40 -5.57
N HIS A 121 9.41 0.38 -5.02
CA HIS A 121 10.31 1.52 -5.01
C HIS A 121 10.54 2.06 -6.43
N ASP A 122 10.78 1.17 -7.39
CA ASP A 122 10.97 1.56 -8.80
C ASP A 122 9.69 2.15 -9.39
N LEU A 123 8.53 1.59 -9.04
CA LEU A 123 7.24 2.12 -9.47
C LEU A 123 7.07 3.56 -8.99
N TYR A 124 7.38 3.83 -7.74
CA TYR A 124 7.24 5.17 -7.17
C TYR A 124 8.18 6.17 -7.85
N GLU A 125 9.43 5.76 -8.11
CA GLU A 125 10.36 6.61 -8.85
C GLU A 125 9.84 6.95 -10.25
N ARG A 126 9.31 5.94 -10.96
CA ARG A 126 8.75 6.17 -12.31
C ARG A 126 7.55 7.11 -12.29
N LEU A 127 6.79 7.12 -11.22
CA LEU A 127 5.64 8.03 -11.07
C LEU A 127 6.04 9.44 -10.66
N GLY A 128 7.31 9.65 -10.32
CA GLY A 128 7.84 10.98 -10.00
C GLY A 128 8.13 11.22 -8.53
N PHE A 129 8.05 10.20 -7.68
CA PHE A 129 8.46 10.32 -6.28
C PHE A 129 9.97 10.46 -6.16
N ASP A 130 10.41 11.30 -5.23
CA ASP A 130 11.81 11.44 -4.84
C ASP A 130 12.00 10.98 -3.40
N VAL A 131 13.15 10.39 -3.12
CA VAL A 131 13.53 10.06 -1.75
C VAL A 131 13.77 11.35 -0.98
N CYS A 132 13.05 11.52 0.14
CA CYS A 132 13.20 12.71 0.98
C CYS A 132 13.87 12.41 2.32
N GLU A 133 13.92 11.14 2.74
CA GLU A 133 14.58 10.74 3.97
C GLU A 133 14.90 9.25 3.93
N GLU A 134 16.08 8.88 4.40
CA GLU A 134 16.48 7.48 4.53
C GLU A 134 16.51 7.11 6.02
N VAL A 135 15.79 6.04 6.41
CA VAL A 135 15.73 5.58 7.79
C VAL A 135 15.89 4.05 7.81
N ASP A 136 17.02 3.57 8.33
CA ASP A 136 17.35 2.15 8.37
C ASP A 136 17.23 1.50 6.98
N LEU A 137 16.30 0.56 6.82
CA LEU A 137 16.09 -0.16 5.56
C LEU A 137 15.01 0.47 4.69
N HIS A 138 14.43 1.59 5.13
CA HIS A 138 13.32 2.26 4.45
C HIS A 138 13.73 3.59 3.87
N ASP A 139 13.07 3.96 2.79
CA ASP A 139 13.08 5.32 2.26
C ASP A 139 11.71 5.96 2.44
N TRP A 140 11.71 7.19 2.90
CA TRP A 140 10.55 8.06 2.76
C TRP A 140 10.62 8.71 1.39
N MET A 141 9.53 8.65 0.66
CA MET A 141 9.43 9.22 -0.68
C MET A 141 8.28 10.22 -0.73
N GLU A 142 8.44 11.24 -1.56
CA GLU A 142 7.47 12.33 -1.68
C GLU A 142 7.27 12.74 -3.12
N ILE A 143 6.05 13.10 -3.46
CA ILE A 143 5.70 13.75 -4.72
C ILE A 143 4.78 14.94 -4.43
N GLU A 144 5.01 16.02 -5.15
CA GLU A 144 4.16 17.22 -5.10
C GLU A 144 3.22 17.30 -6.29
#